data_a52f05db9cccb116f3e3d8caf253bc02
#
_entry.id   a52f05db9cccb116f3e3d8caf253bc02
#
_cell.length_a   1.000
_cell.length_b   1.000
_cell.length_c   1.000
_cell.angle_alpha   90.00
_cell.angle_beta   90.00
_cell.angle_gamma   90.00
#
_symmetry.space_group_name_H-M   'P 1'
#
loop_
_entity.id
_entity.type
_entity.pdbx_description
1 polymer ?
#
loop_
_entity_poly.entity_id
_entity_poly.type
_entity_poly.pdbx_seq_one_letter_code
_entity_poly.pdbx_strand_id
1 'polypeptide(L)'
;MIPTLAKELKPLRINAVAPGVINTTWWNFLTPEKKQETFRQYSDTIPLGRVGEPEEIAKMIFALIDNKYITGQIIAVDGGLSLGQ
;
A
#
# COMPACT_ATOMS: atom_id res chain seq x y z
N MET A 1 11.74 -12.80 0.31
CA MET A 1 12.70 -11.79 0.84
C MET A 1 12.36 -11.36 2.27
N ILE A 2 11.22 -10.75 2.49
CA ILE A 2 10.85 -10.28 3.84
C ILE A 2 10.72 -11.44 4.85
N PRO A 3 10.02 -12.55 4.54
CA PRO A 3 9.95 -13.66 5.51
C PRO A 3 11.32 -14.24 5.83
N THR A 4 12.19 -14.36 4.82
CA THR A 4 13.55 -14.89 5.01
C THR A 4 14.37 -13.99 5.92
N LEU A 5 14.32 -12.66 5.69
CA LEU A 5 15.02 -11.69 6.53
C LEU A 5 14.52 -11.73 7.97
N ALA A 6 13.20 -11.87 8.16
CA ALA A 6 12.63 -11.95 9.51
C ALA A 6 13.17 -13.16 10.27
N LYS A 7 13.33 -14.29 9.60
CA LYS A 7 13.92 -15.47 10.21
C LYS A 7 15.39 -15.27 10.55
N GLU A 8 16.15 -14.67 9.65
CA GLU A 8 17.58 -14.50 9.81
C GLU A 8 17.94 -13.46 10.86
N LEU A 9 17.14 -12.43 10.99
CA LEU A 9 17.46 -11.28 11.85
C LEU A 9 16.66 -11.27 13.16
N LYS A 10 16.06 -12.43 13.51
CA LYS A 10 15.34 -12.51 14.78
C LYS A 10 16.23 -12.15 15.93
N PRO A 11 15.74 -11.49 16.99
CA PRO A 11 14.32 -11.20 17.23
C PRO A 11 13.85 -9.87 16.62
N LEU A 12 14.60 -9.31 15.70
CA LEU A 12 14.22 -8.07 15.03
C LEU A 12 12.98 -8.31 14.15
N ARG A 13 11.97 -7.46 14.30
CA ARG A 13 10.76 -7.55 13.49
C ARG A 13 10.98 -6.82 12.16
N ILE A 14 10.60 -7.48 11.07
CA ILE A 14 10.73 -6.94 9.72
C ILE A 14 9.43 -7.21 8.98
N ASN A 15 8.75 -6.15 8.59
CA ASN A 15 7.52 -6.22 7.80
C ASN A 15 7.60 -5.20 6.66
N ALA A 16 6.73 -5.34 5.69
CA ALA A 16 6.65 -4.42 4.57
C ALA A 16 5.18 -4.11 4.25
N VAL A 17 4.96 -2.91 3.72
CA VAL A 17 3.66 -2.51 3.17
C VAL A 17 3.81 -2.36 1.68
N ALA A 18 2.92 -2.97 0.91
CA ALA A 18 2.89 -2.87 -0.55
C ALA A 18 1.69 -2.00 -0.94
N PRO A 19 1.90 -0.69 -1.18
CA PRO A 19 0.80 0.20 -1.54
C PRO A 19 0.34 -0.03 -2.97
N GLY A 20 -0.93 0.24 -3.22
CA GLY A 20 -1.48 0.27 -4.58
C GLY A 20 -1.34 1.65 -5.19
N VAL A 21 -2.39 2.11 -5.86
CA VAL A 21 -2.43 3.45 -6.46
C VAL A 21 -2.85 4.43 -5.38
N ILE A 22 -1.92 5.30 -5.00
CA ILE A 22 -2.11 6.22 -3.87
C ILE A 22 -2.02 7.67 -4.36
N ASN A 23 -2.94 8.50 -3.90
CA ASN A 23 -3.01 9.91 -4.27
C ASN A 23 -1.90 10.70 -3.55
N THR A 24 -0.74 10.81 -4.19
CA THR A 24 0.42 11.51 -3.66
C THR A 24 0.87 12.60 -4.63
N THR A 25 1.82 13.42 -4.19
CA THR A 25 2.38 14.49 -5.01
C THR A 25 3.14 13.96 -6.23
N TRP A 26 3.48 12.65 -6.24
CA TRP A 26 4.12 12.05 -7.42
C TRP A 26 3.29 12.25 -8.69
N TRP A 27 1.95 12.30 -8.56
CA TRP A 27 1.05 12.46 -9.71
C TRP A 27 0.99 13.90 -10.24
N ASN A 28 1.67 14.84 -9.58
CA ASN A 28 1.58 16.25 -9.96
C ASN A 28 2.28 16.57 -11.29
N PHE A 29 2.95 15.60 -11.91
CA PHE A 29 3.46 15.79 -13.28
C PHE A 29 2.30 15.82 -14.30
N LEU A 30 1.11 15.40 -13.91
CA LEU A 30 -0.09 15.49 -14.75
C LEU A 30 -0.84 16.79 -14.46
N THR A 31 -1.58 17.29 -15.46
CA THR A 31 -2.54 18.35 -15.20
C THR A 31 -3.64 17.84 -14.28
N PRO A 32 -4.37 18.74 -13.58
CA PRO A 32 -5.47 18.27 -12.72
C PRO A 32 -6.50 17.43 -13.44
N GLU A 33 -6.83 17.79 -14.70
CA GLU A 33 -7.80 17.05 -15.50
C GLU A 33 -7.30 15.65 -15.85
N LYS A 34 -6.04 15.55 -16.24
CA LYS A 34 -5.43 14.25 -16.57
C LYS A 34 -5.31 13.36 -15.35
N LYS A 35 -4.98 13.96 -14.21
CA LYS A 35 -4.89 13.23 -12.95
C LYS A 35 -6.24 12.64 -12.58
N GLN A 36 -7.31 13.45 -12.67
CA GLN A 36 -8.67 12.99 -12.38
C GLN A 36 -9.09 11.85 -13.30
N GLU A 37 -8.81 11.98 -14.59
CA GLU A 37 -9.12 10.96 -15.58
C GLU A 37 -8.38 9.66 -15.27
N THR A 38 -7.09 9.77 -14.97
CA THR A 38 -6.26 8.61 -14.64
C THR A 38 -6.78 7.90 -13.38
N PHE A 39 -7.11 8.66 -12.36
CA PHE A 39 -7.64 8.10 -11.12
C PHE A 39 -8.98 7.40 -11.35
N ARG A 40 -9.83 7.97 -12.21
CA ARG A 40 -11.10 7.35 -12.54
C ARG A 40 -10.89 6.00 -13.23
N GLN A 41 -9.94 5.93 -14.17
CA GLN A 41 -9.60 4.70 -14.86
C GLN A 41 -9.12 3.62 -13.89
N TYR A 42 -8.23 3.99 -12.96
CA TYR A 42 -7.77 3.05 -11.94
C TYR A 42 -8.91 2.63 -11.02
N SER A 43 -9.80 3.56 -10.65
CA SER A 43 -10.92 3.26 -9.77
C SER A 43 -11.85 2.20 -10.35
N ASP A 44 -11.97 2.15 -11.67
CA ASP A 44 -12.78 1.13 -12.34
C ASP A 44 -12.20 -0.28 -12.18
N THR A 45 -10.89 -0.40 -11.94
CA THR A 45 -10.23 -1.69 -11.79
C THR A 45 -9.99 -2.07 -10.32
N ILE A 46 -10.11 -1.12 -9.42
CA ILE A 46 -9.88 -1.35 -8.00
C ILE A 46 -11.17 -1.83 -7.34
N PRO A 47 -11.17 -3.00 -6.69
CA PRO A 47 -12.40 -3.53 -6.05
C PRO A 47 -13.10 -2.56 -5.11
N LEU A 48 -12.34 -1.77 -4.32
CA LEU A 48 -12.97 -0.78 -3.45
C LEU A 48 -13.43 0.48 -4.19
N GLY A 49 -13.16 0.57 -5.49
CA GLY A 49 -13.73 1.61 -6.34
C GLY A 49 -13.09 2.98 -6.24
N ARG A 50 -11.90 3.07 -5.66
CA ARG A 50 -11.20 4.35 -5.54
C ARG A 50 -9.71 4.13 -5.32
N VAL A 51 -8.90 5.16 -5.64
CA VAL A 51 -7.48 5.16 -5.26
C VAL A 51 -7.38 5.40 -3.75
N GLY A 52 -6.25 5.00 -3.16
CA GLY A 52 -6.03 5.18 -1.74
C GLY A 52 -5.47 6.55 -1.41
N GLU A 53 -5.46 6.89 -0.12
CA GLU A 53 -4.88 8.12 0.39
C GLU A 53 -3.63 7.80 1.22
N PRO A 54 -2.65 8.71 1.28
CA PRO A 54 -1.42 8.47 2.05
C PRO A 54 -1.68 8.09 3.51
N GLU A 55 -2.73 8.63 4.12
CA GLU A 55 -3.08 8.34 5.50
C GLU A 55 -3.44 6.87 5.70
N GLU A 56 -3.98 6.23 4.68
CA GLU A 56 -4.35 4.82 4.75
C GLU A 56 -3.11 3.93 4.79
N ILE A 57 -2.05 4.32 4.07
CA ILE A 57 -0.77 3.63 4.14
C ILE A 57 -0.13 3.85 5.51
N ALA A 58 -0.16 5.08 6.00
CA ALA A 58 0.41 5.44 7.31
C ALA A 58 -0.27 4.64 8.43
N LYS A 59 -1.58 4.48 8.37
CA LYS A 59 -2.31 3.70 9.38
C LYS A 59 -1.81 2.25 9.45
N MET A 60 -1.53 1.63 8.31
CA MET A 60 -1.02 0.26 8.30
C MET A 60 0.39 0.20 8.86
N ILE A 61 1.24 1.15 8.50
CA ILE A 61 2.60 1.21 9.02
C ILE A 61 2.59 1.34 10.54
N PHE A 62 1.76 2.24 11.08
CA PHE A 62 1.64 2.42 12.53
C PHE A 62 1.11 1.16 13.20
N ALA A 63 0.15 0.47 12.58
CA ALA A 63 -0.37 -0.78 13.12
C ALA A 63 0.72 -1.85 13.22
N LEU A 64 1.59 -1.94 12.21
CA LEU A 64 2.71 -2.89 12.24
C LEU A 64 3.75 -2.52 13.29
N ILE A 65 3.99 -1.24 13.50
CA ILE A 65 4.90 -0.77 14.54
C ILE A 65 4.34 -1.08 15.92
N ASP A 66 3.05 -0.84 16.10
CA ASP A 66 2.38 -0.98 17.40
C ASP A 66 2.13 -2.43 17.81
N ASN A 67 1.87 -3.30 16.83
CA ASN A 67 1.58 -4.71 17.11
C ASN A 67 2.88 -5.52 17.12
N LYS A 68 3.36 -5.82 18.31
CA LYS A 68 4.68 -6.42 18.49
C LYS A 68 4.75 -7.91 18.17
N TYR A 69 3.62 -8.53 17.83
CA TYR A 69 3.58 -9.96 17.53
C TYR A 69 3.47 -10.24 16.03
N ILE A 70 3.87 -9.29 15.18
CA ILE A 70 3.83 -9.45 13.72
C ILE A 70 5.25 -9.28 13.18
N THR A 71 5.71 -10.24 12.41
CA THR A 71 6.98 -10.15 11.68
C THR A 71 6.91 -11.01 10.42
N GLY A 72 7.72 -10.68 9.42
CA GLY A 72 7.85 -11.46 8.20
C GLY A 72 6.70 -11.27 7.22
N GLN A 73 5.88 -10.25 7.40
CA GLN A 73 4.68 -10.06 6.60
C GLN A 73 4.86 -8.96 5.56
N ILE A 74 4.20 -9.16 4.42
CA ILE A 74 4.04 -8.14 3.38
C ILE A 74 2.55 -7.90 3.28
N ILE A 75 2.12 -6.69 3.65
CA ILE A 75 0.70 -6.34 3.68
C ILE A 75 0.37 -5.45 2.50
N ALA A 76 -0.50 -5.94 1.62
CA ALA A 76 -0.98 -5.13 0.50
C ALA A 76 -2.05 -4.15 1.00
N VAL A 77 -1.86 -2.86 0.69
CA VAL A 77 -2.82 -1.81 1.00
C VAL A 77 -3.17 -1.15 -0.33
N ASP A 78 -4.07 -1.79 -1.07
CA ASP A 78 -4.30 -1.46 -2.48
C ASP A 78 -5.77 -1.49 -2.90
N GLY A 79 -6.68 -1.54 -1.93
CA GLY A 79 -8.10 -1.60 -2.23
C GLY A 79 -8.53 -2.87 -2.94
N GLY A 80 -7.67 -3.90 -2.91
CA GLY A 80 -7.96 -5.17 -3.58
C GLY A 80 -7.44 -5.24 -5.01
N LEU A 81 -6.69 -4.25 -5.47
CA LEU A 81 -6.21 -4.21 -6.86
C LEU A 81 -5.46 -5.48 -7.25
N SER A 82 -4.62 -6.01 -6.38
CA SER A 82 -3.83 -7.21 -6.66
C SER A 82 -4.70 -8.46 -6.82
N LEU A 83 -5.93 -8.43 -6.37
CA LEU A 83 -6.87 -9.56 -6.52
C LEU A 83 -7.55 -9.59 -7.88
N GLY A 84 -7.51 -8.49 -8.62
CA GLY A 84 -8.20 -8.35 -9.88
C GLY A 84 -7.52 -9.02 -11.07
N GLN A 85 -6.44 -9.72 -10.83
CA GLN A 85 -5.63 -10.33 -11.89
C GLN A 85 -6.16 -11.68 -12.34
#